data_d4b94d02ac41f0d4da69b4a8a89f72fc
#
_entry.id   d4b94d02ac41f0d4da69b4a8a89f72fc
#
_cell.length_a   1.000
_cell.length_b   1.000
_cell.length_c   1.000
_cell.angle_alpha   90.00
_cell.angle_beta   90.00
_cell.angle_gamma   90.00
#
_symmetry.space_group_name_H-M   'P 1'
#
loop_
_entity.id
_entity.type
_entity.pdbx_description
1 polymer ?
#
loop_
_entity_poly.entity_id
_entity_poly.type
_entity_poly.pdbx_seq_one_letter_code
_entity_poly.pdbx_strand_id
1 'polypeptide(L)'
;MISPGLDVIHPLHRRADTGMRSCRQWLCAAALISLLPLLATIRAEAAVGSDSLNVPAAMNDAGVPVPVIGVAQVGGALVSVGPRGLIQRSDDGGHSWRQVPSPVSSDLVQVRFSDERNGWIVGHDSVLLHTSDGGGSWQVQLDGRRLLALLQDWYGQRAEDGDAVADDMLREISMAMNTSATPDVLAAPFLDVLFDDRGHGFVVGSFGMILHSRDAGATWEPWIERTDNDRRMHLYGLDERHGVFYATGEQGLLMRLEPQAGRFVALEVPYGGTFFGVRALDGLLLVHGLRGNLFASRDDGQQWQKVETGLDSSLVSLVERGGQLVAVSQGGQMVAVNPNTLAVTSLQPVRVGEIYAASLSSVAEDMLVVALFSGARVVAIAKAD
;
A
#
# COMPACT_ATOMS: atom_id res chain seq x y z
N MET A 1 -28.50 -48.69 27.86
CA MET A 1 -29.50 -49.60 27.30
C MET A 1 -29.33 -49.64 25.80
N ILE A 2 -28.72 -50.71 25.38
CA ILE A 2 -29.08 -51.60 24.27
C ILE A 2 -28.79 -51.08 22.86
N SER A 3 -27.64 -51.51 22.35
CA SER A 3 -27.40 -52.02 20.98
C SER A 3 -28.18 -53.37 20.84
N PRO A 4 -28.32 -54.07 19.71
CA PRO A 4 -27.42 -54.30 18.58
C PRO A 4 -28.07 -54.69 17.21
N GLY A 5 -27.26 -55.13 16.24
CA GLY A 5 -27.45 -56.24 15.28
C GLY A 5 -27.16 -55.84 13.82
N LEU A 6 -26.07 -56.12 13.20
CA LEU A 6 -25.52 -57.32 12.54
C LEU A 6 -26.48 -58.09 11.64
N ASP A 7 -26.11 -58.21 10.33
CA ASP A 7 -25.94 -59.45 9.53
C ASP A 7 -25.62 -59.08 8.08
N VAL A 8 -24.47 -59.35 7.52
CA VAL A 8 -23.79 -60.53 6.96
C VAL A 8 -24.71 -61.43 6.13
N ILE A 9 -24.43 -61.60 4.82
CA ILE A 9 -24.29 -62.90 4.12
C ILE A 9 -23.74 -62.70 2.67
N HIS A 10 -22.60 -63.36 2.39
CA HIS A 10 -22.07 -63.88 1.14
C HIS A 10 -22.68 -65.29 0.88
N PRO A 11 -22.28 -66.07 -0.13
CA PRO A 11 -21.85 -65.93 -1.54
C PRO A 11 -22.59 -66.91 -2.52
N LEU A 12 -22.09 -67.16 -3.73
CA LEU A 12 -21.97 -68.46 -4.47
C LEU A 12 -21.80 -68.25 -5.99
N HIS A 13 -20.66 -68.55 -6.53
CA HIS A 13 -20.20 -69.67 -7.35
C HIS A 13 -21.11 -70.20 -8.50
N ARG A 14 -20.52 -70.27 -9.70
CA ARG A 14 -20.23 -71.46 -10.61
C ARG A 14 -19.74 -70.92 -11.97
N ARG A 15 -18.54 -71.27 -12.40
CA ARG A 15 -17.94 -72.42 -13.06
C ARG A 15 -18.49 -72.74 -14.46
N ALA A 16 -17.60 -72.57 -15.42
CA ALA A 16 -16.99 -73.51 -16.42
C ALA A 16 -17.90 -73.85 -17.62
N ASP A 17 -17.39 -73.82 -18.82
CA ASP A 17 -16.61 -74.89 -19.42
C ASP A 17 -16.10 -74.53 -20.85
N THR A 18 -14.92 -74.91 -21.10
CA THR A 18 -14.19 -75.50 -22.24
C THR A 18 -14.79 -75.48 -23.66
N GLY A 19 -13.91 -75.18 -24.62
CA GLY A 19 -14.10 -75.47 -26.03
C GLY A 19 -12.86 -75.12 -26.88
N MET A 20 -11.93 -76.08 -26.92
CA MET A 20 -10.70 -76.11 -27.74
C MET A 20 -10.98 -76.64 -29.16
N ARG A 21 -10.47 -76.02 -30.19
CA ARG A 21 -9.99 -76.65 -31.46
C ARG A 21 -9.44 -75.57 -32.42
N SER A 22 -8.18 -75.52 -32.61
CA SER A 22 -7.23 -76.11 -33.55
C SER A 22 -7.23 -75.48 -34.94
N CYS A 23 -6.07 -75.01 -35.27
CA CYS A 23 -5.33 -75.22 -36.57
C CYS A 23 -5.70 -74.37 -37.78
N ARG A 24 -4.86 -73.45 -38.22
CA ARG A 24 -3.87 -73.67 -39.33
C ARG A 24 -3.17 -72.37 -39.73
N GLN A 25 -1.88 -72.55 -39.85
CA GLN A 25 -0.89 -71.63 -40.35
C GLN A 25 -1.31 -71.02 -41.71
N TRP A 26 -0.98 -69.75 -41.93
CA TRP A 26 -0.30 -69.29 -43.13
C TRP A 26 0.52 -68.05 -42.81
N LEU A 27 1.80 -68.17 -43.18
CA LEU A 27 2.79 -67.11 -43.17
C LEU A 27 2.37 -65.98 -44.13
N CYS A 28 2.52 -64.76 -43.72
CA CYS A 28 2.98 -63.67 -44.56
C CYS A 28 3.72 -62.64 -43.73
N ALA A 29 4.91 -62.42 -44.19
CA ALA A 29 5.91 -61.55 -43.67
C ALA A 29 5.50 -60.11 -43.78
N ALA A 30 6.08 -59.34 -42.87
CA ALA A 30 6.64 -58.05 -43.14
C ALA A 30 6.11 -56.85 -42.34
N ALA A 31 7.04 -56.10 -41.91
CA ALA A 31 7.02 -54.71 -41.48
C ALA A 31 6.56 -54.47 -40.07
N LEU A 32 7.46 -54.72 -39.16
CA LEU A 32 7.59 -53.97 -37.90
C LEU A 32 7.87 -52.52 -38.24
N ILE A 33 6.84 -51.70 -38.27
CA ILE A 33 6.98 -50.24 -38.09
C ILE A 33 6.83 -50.02 -36.59
N SER A 34 7.96 -49.86 -35.93
CA SER A 34 8.06 -49.39 -34.57
C SER A 34 7.58 -47.93 -34.50
N LEU A 35 6.30 -47.70 -34.20
CA LEU A 35 5.81 -46.41 -33.72
C LEU A 35 6.28 -46.28 -32.29
N LEU A 36 7.46 -45.70 -32.08
CA LEU A 36 7.78 -45.06 -30.77
C LEU A 36 6.83 -43.87 -30.62
N PRO A 37 6.01 -43.84 -29.57
CA PRO A 37 5.39 -42.57 -29.21
C PRO A 37 6.53 -41.66 -28.78
N LEU A 38 6.78 -40.62 -29.56
CA LEU A 38 7.54 -39.47 -29.19
C LEU A 38 6.76 -38.82 -28.05
N LEU A 39 7.03 -39.23 -26.83
CA LEU A 39 6.65 -38.50 -25.62
C LEU A 39 7.41 -37.18 -25.67
N ALA A 40 6.86 -36.21 -26.39
CA ALA A 40 7.19 -34.82 -26.18
C ALA A 40 6.85 -34.54 -24.71
N THR A 41 7.84 -34.62 -23.85
CA THR A 41 7.79 -34.00 -22.54
C THR A 41 7.62 -32.52 -22.80
N ILE A 42 6.37 -32.05 -22.84
CA ILE A 42 6.06 -30.65 -22.61
C ILE A 42 6.56 -30.41 -21.16
N ARG A 43 7.80 -29.99 -21.04
CA ARG A 43 8.20 -29.25 -19.87
C ARG A 43 7.26 -28.05 -19.86
N ALA A 44 6.26 -28.08 -19.01
CA ALA A 44 5.67 -26.86 -18.51
C ALA A 44 6.84 -26.13 -17.83
N GLU A 45 7.54 -25.28 -18.58
CA GLU A 45 8.23 -24.18 -17.93
C GLU A 45 7.14 -23.49 -17.15
N ALA A 46 7.19 -23.63 -15.83
CA ALA A 46 6.44 -22.75 -14.96
C ALA A 46 6.79 -21.35 -15.47
N ALA A 47 5.79 -20.64 -15.99
CA ALA A 47 5.95 -19.26 -16.36
C ALA A 47 6.53 -18.61 -15.10
N VAL A 48 7.81 -18.28 -15.13
CA VAL A 48 8.43 -17.44 -14.10
C VAL A 48 7.55 -16.22 -14.11
N GLY A 49 6.78 -16.01 -13.03
CA GLY A 49 5.87 -14.88 -12.93
C GLY A 49 6.66 -13.64 -13.31
N SER A 50 6.14 -12.87 -14.26
CA SER A 50 6.83 -11.68 -14.72
C SER A 50 7.04 -10.77 -13.51
N ASP A 51 8.27 -10.45 -13.22
CA ASP A 51 8.68 -9.61 -12.10
C ASP A 51 8.05 -8.23 -12.24
N SER A 52 7.20 -7.85 -11.28
CA SER A 52 6.43 -6.60 -11.25
C SER A 52 7.29 -5.34 -11.38
N LEU A 53 8.55 -5.41 -10.97
CA LEU A 53 9.51 -4.31 -11.06
C LEU A 53 10.08 -4.11 -12.48
N ASN A 54 10.05 -5.15 -13.32
CA ASN A 54 10.62 -5.14 -14.66
C ASN A 54 9.56 -5.08 -15.77
N VAL A 55 8.28 -5.11 -15.40
CA VAL A 55 7.16 -5.11 -16.35
C VAL A 55 6.37 -3.82 -16.19
N PRO A 56 6.31 -2.96 -17.21
CA PRO A 56 5.44 -1.80 -17.20
C PRO A 56 3.96 -2.19 -16.99
N ALA A 57 3.19 -1.31 -16.38
CA ALA A 57 1.76 -1.52 -16.23
C ALA A 57 1.07 -1.68 -17.59
N ALA A 58 0.16 -2.65 -17.70
CA ALA A 58 -0.69 -2.79 -18.87
C ALA A 58 -1.62 -1.58 -19.01
N MET A 59 -1.83 -1.11 -20.23
CA MET A 59 -2.82 -0.07 -20.49
C MET A 59 -4.21 -0.72 -20.52
N ASN A 60 -5.14 -0.18 -19.75
CA ASN A 60 -6.52 -0.63 -19.69
C ASN A 60 -7.33 -0.01 -20.83
N ASP A 61 -8.39 -0.70 -21.24
CA ASP A 61 -9.34 -0.15 -22.18
C ASP A 61 -10.06 1.07 -21.58
N ALA A 62 -10.31 2.08 -22.41
CA ALA A 62 -10.99 3.29 -21.98
C ALA A 62 -12.41 2.99 -21.47
N GLY A 63 -12.76 3.54 -20.31
CA GLY A 63 -14.09 3.41 -19.71
C GLY A 63 -14.31 2.15 -18.87
N VAL A 64 -13.32 1.28 -18.74
CA VAL A 64 -13.41 0.15 -17.80
C VAL A 64 -13.13 0.67 -16.38
N PRO A 65 -14.05 0.45 -15.41
CA PRO A 65 -13.79 0.78 -14.02
C PRO A 65 -12.60 -0.01 -13.49
N VAL A 66 -11.64 0.69 -12.89
CA VAL A 66 -10.44 0.08 -12.30
C VAL A 66 -10.31 0.55 -10.85
N PRO A 67 -9.90 -0.32 -9.93
CA PRO A 67 -9.69 0.06 -8.54
C PRO A 67 -8.66 1.17 -8.41
N VAL A 68 -8.95 2.14 -7.56
CA VAL A 68 -8.06 3.24 -7.18
C VAL A 68 -7.91 3.25 -5.67
N ILE A 69 -6.69 3.35 -5.17
CA ILE A 69 -6.36 3.30 -3.74
C ILE A 69 -5.93 4.66 -3.22
N GLY A 70 -5.12 5.39 -4.00
CA GLY A 70 -4.62 6.72 -3.67
C GLY A 70 -5.05 7.78 -4.65
N VAL A 71 -5.20 9.02 -4.19
CA VAL A 71 -5.57 10.17 -5.01
C VAL A 71 -4.99 11.46 -4.45
N ALA A 72 -4.52 12.32 -5.33
CA ALA A 72 -4.00 13.65 -4.98
C ALA A 72 -4.40 14.70 -6.01
N GLN A 73 -4.47 15.95 -5.56
CA GLN A 73 -4.55 17.13 -6.42
C GLN A 73 -3.14 17.67 -6.69
N VAL A 74 -2.89 18.11 -7.92
CA VAL A 74 -1.67 18.81 -8.33
C VAL A 74 -2.02 19.98 -9.24
N GLY A 75 -1.87 21.21 -8.78
CA GLY A 75 -2.37 22.39 -9.49
C GLY A 75 -3.87 22.24 -9.82
N GLY A 76 -4.22 22.37 -11.09
CA GLY A 76 -5.59 22.15 -11.59
C GLY A 76 -5.92 20.70 -11.95
N ALA A 77 -4.97 19.77 -11.85
CA ALA A 77 -5.16 18.38 -12.23
C ALA A 77 -5.34 17.47 -11.00
N LEU A 78 -5.82 16.25 -11.26
CA LEU A 78 -5.93 15.17 -10.29
C LEU A 78 -5.10 13.96 -10.76
N VAL A 79 -4.45 13.28 -9.83
CA VAL A 79 -3.73 12.03 -10.09
C VAL A 79 -4.29 10.95 -9.17
N SER A 80 -4.52 9.76 -9.71
CA SER A 80 -4.94 8.59 -8.94
C SER A 80 -4.05 7.39 -9.23
N VAL A 81 -3.90 6.53 -8.22
CA VAL A 81 -3.05 5.34 -8.29
C VAL A 81 -3.79 4.11 -7.76
N GLY A 82 -3.36 2.93 -8.21
CA GLY A 82 -4.01 1.69 -7.82
C GLY A 82 -3.21 0.44 -8.15
N PRO A 83 -3.88 -0.73 -8.09
CA PRO A 83 -3.25 -2.02 -8.33
C PRO A 83 -2.61 -2.13 -9.71
N ARG A 84 -1.61 -3.02 -9.81
CA ARG A 84 -0.89 -3.37 -11.04
C ARG A 84 -0.24 -2.18 -11.74
N GLY A 85 0.29 -1.24 -10.96
CA GLY A 85 0.97 -0.07 -11.48
C GLY A 85 0.04 0.98 -12.09
N LEU A 86 -1.26 0.91 -11.82
CA LEU A 86 -2.22 1.87 -12.34
C LEU A 86 -1.88 3.29 -11.91
N ILE A 87 -1.70 4.18 -12.89
CA ILE A 87 -1.62 5.63 -12.69
C ILE A 87 -2.60 6.28 -13.65
N GLN A 88 -3.47 7.15 -13.15
CA GLN A 88 -4.39 7.92 -13.96
C GLN A 88 -4.28 9.40 -13.65
N ARG A 89 -4.53 10.24 -14.64
CA ARG A 89 -4.55 11.69 -14.52
C ARG A 89 -5.83 12.25 -15.14
N SER A 90 -6.40 13.22 -14.46
CA SER A 90 -7.50 14.04 -14.97
C SER A 90 -7.05 15.50 -15.03
N ASP A 91 -7.28 16.13 -16.17
CA ASP A 91 -7.00 17.56 -16.40
C ASP A 91 -8.28 18.40 -16.47
N ASP A 92 -9.47 17.79 -16.20
CA ASP A 92 -10.80 18.39 -16.27
C ASP A 92 -11.58 18.27 -14.96
N GLY A 93 -10.86 18.23 -13.84
CA GLY A 93 -11.46 18.18 -12.51
C GLY A 93 -12.13 16.84 -12.16
N GLY A 94 -11.73 15.74 -12.79
CA GLY A 94 -12.22 14.39 -12.50
C GLY A 94 -13.40 13.95 -13.36
N HIS A 95 -13.79 14.73 -14.40
CA HIS A 95 -14.83 14.34 -15.33
C HIS A 95 -14.36 13.24 -16.27
N SER A 96 -13.11 13.29 -16.71
CA SER A 96 -12.46 12.22 -17.46
C SER A 96 -11.08 11.89 -16.91
N TRP A 97 -10.69 10.62 -17.09
CA TRP A 97 -9.41 10.10 -16.63
C TRP A 97 -8.69 9.41 -17.77
N ARG A 98 -7.41 9.71 -17.95
CA ARG A 98 -6.52 9.00 -18.86
C ARG A 98 -5.47 8.24 -18.08
N GLN A 99 -5.16 7.03 -18.49
CA GLN A 99 -4.05 6.29 -17.89
C GLN A 99 -2.71 6.89 -18.33
N VAL A 100 -1.81 7.04 -17.38
CA VAL A 100 -0.41 7.44 -17.60
C VAL A 100 0.46 6.19 -17.56
N PRO A 101 1.42 6.02 -18.49
CA PRO A 101 2.33 4.88 -18.45
C PRO A 101 3.08 4.81 -17.12
N SER A 102 3.08 3.62 -16.53
CA SER A 102 3.87 3.30 -15.33
C SER A 102 5.01 2.36 -15.69
N PRO A 103 6.25 2.61 -15.19
CA PRO A 103 7.39 1.76 -15.46
C PRO A 103 7.34 0.40 -14.77
N VAL A 104 6.41 0.21 -13.83
CA VAL A 104 6.26 -1.01 -13.03
C VAL A 104 4.81 -1.50 -13.02
N SER A 105 4.59 -2.77 -12.68
CA SER A 105 3.27 -3.35 -12.44
C SER A 105 3.03 -3.73 -10.97
N SER A 106 3.86 -3.24 -10.06
CA SER A 106 3.61 -3.35 -8.61
C SER A 106 2.40 -2.53 -8.20
N ASP A 107 1.69 -2.97 -7.16
CA ASP A 107 0.54 -2.23 -6.63
C ASP A 107 0.99 -0.89 -6.04
N LEU A 108 0.37 0.19 -6.49
CA LEU A 108 0.63 1.55 -6.03
C LEU A 108 -0.44 1.97 -5.03
N VAL A 109 -0.04 2.54 -3.88
CA VAL A 109 -0.95 2.76 -2.75
C VAL A 109 -1.16 4.22 -2.38
N GLN A 110 -0.15 5.08 -2.59
CA GLN A 110 -0.24 6.49 -2.23
C GLN A 110 0.44 7.37 -3.27
N VAL A 111 -0.09 8.57 -3.48
CA VAL A 111 0.51 9.61 -4.32
C VAL A 111 0.48 10.94 -3.56
N ARG A 112 1.61 11.63 -3.55
CA ARG A 112 1.79 12.95 -2.93
C ARG A 112 2.55 13.89 -3.83
N PHE A 113 2.27 15.18 -3.71
CA PHE A 113 2.98 16.27 -4.41
C PHE A 113 3.49 17.28 -3.39
N SER A 114 4.73 17.75 -3.57
CA SER A 114 5.28 18.88 -2.82
C SER A 114 4.97 20.22 -3.48
N ASP A 115 4.80 20.22 -4.80
CA ASP A 115 4.48 21.39 -5.62
C ASP A 115 3.72 20.96 -6.90
N GLU A 116 3.48 21.90 -7.82
CA GLU A 116 2.75 21.63 -9.07
C GLU A 116 3.51 20.71 -10.05
N ARG A 117 4.79 20.44 -9.82
CA ARG A 117 5.64 19.65 -10.70
C ARG A 117 6.15 18.36 -10.07
N ASN A 118 6.59 18.45 -8.81
CA ASN A 118 7.27 17.36 -8.14
C ASN A 118 6.30 16.55 -7.30
N GLY A 119 6.29 15.24 -7.53
CA GLY A 119 5.44 14.31 -6.80
C GLY A 119 6.03 12.91 -6.76
N TRP A 120 5.53 12.12 -5.81
CA TRP A 120 5.98 10.76 -5.57
C TRP A 120 4.79 9.82 -5.44
N ILE A 121 5.02 8.60 -5.91
CA ILE A 121 4.11 7.47 -5.72
C ILE A 121 4.86 6.38 -4.99
N VAL A 122 4.22 5.78 -3.98
CA VAL A 122 4.75 4.65 -3.24
C VAL A 122 3.85 3.43 -3.38
N GLY A 123 4.41 2.24 -3.17
CA GLY A 123 3.66 1.00 -3.28
C GLY A 123 4.40 -0.25 -2.83
N HIS A 124 3.86 -1.39 -3.24
CA HIS A 124 4.43 -2.70 -2.99
C HIS A 124 5.81 -2.84 -3.64
N ASP A 125 6.55 -3.88 -3.27
CA ASP A 125 7.92 -4.16 -3.73
C ASP A 125 8.90 -2.99 -3.48
N SER A 126 8.64 -2.19 -2.43
CA SER A 126 9.39 -0.97 -2.07
C SER A 126 9.50 0.04 -3.22
N VAL A 127 8.49 0.09 -4.07
CA VAL A 127 8.48 1.01 -5.21
C VAL A 127 8.29 2.44 -4.73
N LEU A 128 9.15 3.32 -5.23
CA LEU A 128 9.02 4.76 -5.17
C LEU A 128 9.23 5.32 -6.58
N LEU A 129 8.17 5.92 -7.12
CA LEU A 129 8.22 6.63 -8.40
C LEU A 129 8.27 8.13 -8.15
N HIS A 130 8.91 8.87 -9.05
CA HIS A 130 9.00 10.33 -9.03
C HIS A 130 8.54 10.93 -10.35
N THR A 131 7.86 12.05 -10.27
CA THR A 131 7.54 12.93 -11.40
C THR A 131 8.12 14.32 -11.18
N SER A 132 8.52 14.99 -12.26
CA SER A 132 8.93 16.40 -12.29
C SER A 132 8.09 17.25 -13.26
N ASP A 133 6.96 16.69 -13.74
CA ASP A 133 6.05 17.30 -14.71
C ASP A 133 4.57 17.27 -14.27
N GLY A 134 4.33 17.18 -12.95
CA GLY A 134 2.99 17.20 -12.38
C GLY A 134 2.21 15.90 -12.63
N GLY A 135 2.90 14.78 -12.77
CA GLY A 135 2.28 13.46 -12.98
C GLY A 135 1.99 13.13 -14.44
N GLY A 136 2.58 13.86 -15.39
CA GLY A 136 2.51 13.55 -16.81
C GLY A 136 3.35 12.33 -17.20
N SER A 137 4.48 12.13 -16.50
CA SER A 137 5.36 10.96 -16.62
C SER A 137 5.98 10.58 -15.28
N TRP A 138 6.41 9.31 -15.13
CA TRP A 138 6.92 8.76 -13.89
C TRP A 138 8.15 7.90 -14.12
N GLN A 139 9.12 8.01 -13.20
CA GLN A 139 10.37 7.26 -13.23
C GLN A 139 10.60 6.54 -11.91
N VAL A 140 11.20 5.34 -11.96
CA VAL A 140 11.60 4.60 -10.74
C VAL A 140 12.77 5.31 -10.07
N GLN A 141 12.53 5.82 -8.87
CA GLN A 141 13.55 6.40 -8.00
C GLN A 141 14.16 5.34 -7.08
N LEU A 142 13.30 4.50 -6.47
CA LEU A 142 13.69 3.38 -5.63
C LEU A 142 12.77 2.17 -5.90
N ASP A 143 13.29 0.97 -5.66
CA ASP A 143 12.56 -0.30 -5.70
C ASP A 143 13.20 -1.29 -4.72
N GLY A 144 12.61 -2.46 -4.53
CA GLY A 144 13.08 -3.44 -3.55
C GLY A 144 14.50 -3.96 -3.78
N ARG A 145 15.04 -3.91 -5.01
CA ARG A 145 16.44 -4.27 -5.28
C ARG A 145 17.40 -3.15 -4.88
N ARG A 146 17.06 -1.94 -5.27
CA ARG A 146 17.84 -0.74 -4.91
C ARG A 146 17.81 -0.51 -3.40
N LEU A 147 16.66 -0.75 -2.76
CA LEU A 147 16.53 -0.70 -1.31
C LEU A 147 17.41 -1.75 -0.63
N LEU A 148 17.38 -2.99 -1.09
CA LEU A 148 18.23 -4.05 -0.53
C LEU A 148 19.72 -3.67 -0.62
N ALA A 149 20.18 -3.22 -1.80
CA ALA A 149 21.55 -2.78 -2.00
C ALA A 149 21.90 -1.59 -1.08
N LEU A 150 21.03 -0.58 -1.02
CA LEU A 150 21.21 0.57 -0.12
C LEU A 150 21.39 0.15 1.34
N LEU A 151 20.54 -0.74 1.84
CA LEU A 151 20.61 -1.18 3.24
C LEU A 151 21.86 -2.04 3.51
N GLN A 152 22.21 -2.92 2.58
CA GLN A 152 23.43 -3.75 2.69
C GLN A 152 24.69 -2.91 2.69
N ASP A 153 24.77 -1.91 1.79
CA ASP A 153 25.94 -1.01 1.72
C ASP A 153 26.03 -0.14 2.97
N TRP A 154 24.91 0.47 3.40
CA TRP A 154 24.86 1.35 4.56
C TRP A 154 25.24 0.65 5.87
N TYR A 155 24.60 -0.47 6.15
CA TYR A 155 24.87 -1.22 7.37
C TYR A 155 26.14 -2.06 7.28
N GLY A 156 26.54 -2.53 6.08
CA GLY A 156 27.77 -3.26 5.87
C GLY A 156 29.01 -2.46 6.25
N GLN A 157 29.11 -1.22 5.79
CA GLN A 157 30.22 -0.34 6.14
C GLN A 157 30.30 -0.07 7.66
N ARG A 158 29.16 0.20 8.30
CA ARG A 158 29.10 0.44 9.75
C ARG A 158 29.44 -0.80 10.57
N ALA A 159 29.02 -1.99 10.12
CA ALA A 159 29.35 -3.27 10.77
C ALA A 159 30.85 -3.57 10.69
N GLU A 160 31.49 -3.27 9.55
CA GLU A 160 32.97 -3.39 9.40
C GLU A 160 33.72 -2.47 10.38
N ASP A 161 33.13 -1.32 10.72
CA ASP A 161 33.65 -0.37 11.72
C ASP A 161 33.31 -0.80 13.18
N GLY A 162 32.62 -1.94 13.37
CA GLY A 162 32.29 -2.51 14.68
C GLY A 162 30.99 -1.99 15.29
N ASP A 163 30.06 -1.45 14.51
CA ASP A 163 28.74 -1.00 14.96
C ASP A 163 27.79 -2.20 15.16
N ALA A 164 27.54 -2.57 16.42
CA ALA A 164 26.67 -3.69 16.76
C ALA A 164 25.22 -3.51 16.29
N VAL A 165 24.73 -2.26 16.20
CA VAL A 165 23.37 -1.98 15.68
C VAL A 165 23.31 -2.30 14.18
N ALA A 166 24.35 -2.00 13.44
CA ALA A 166 24.44 -2.34 12.03
C ALA A 166 24.48 -3.86 11.80
N ASP A 167 25.18 -4.62 12.64
CA ASP A 167 25.17 -6.09 12.61
C ASP A 167 23.76 -6.66 12.84
N ASP A 168 22.99 -6.09 13.79
CA ASP A 168 21.61 -6.49 14.04
C ASP A 168 20.73 -6.20 12.83
N MET A 169 20.87 -5.03 12.22
CA MET A 169 20.12 -4.66 11.01
C MET A 169 20.41 -5.56 9.83
N LEU A 170 21.67 -5.95 9.61
CA LEU A 170 22.03 -6.90 8.54
C LEU A 170 21.40 -8.28 8.78
N ARG A 171 21.30 -8.72 10.03
CA ARG A 171 20.59 -9.97 10.37
C ARG A 171 19.09 -9.86 10.08
N GLU A 172 18.43 -8.75 10.45
CA GLU A 172 17.01 -8.51 10.13
C GLU A 172 16.78 -8.53 8.61
N ILE A 173 17.61 -7.84 7.83
CA ILE A 173 17.56 -7.83 6.36
C ILE A 173 17.71 -9.25 5.79
N SER A 174 18.69 -10.01 6.27
CA SER A 174 18.91 -11.40 5.85
C SER A 174 17.70 -12.28 6.14
N MET A 175 17.08 -12.14 7.31
CA MET A 175 15.85 -12.86 7.66
C MET A 175 14.68 -12.49 6.75
N ALA A 176 14.48 -11.20 6.44
CA ALA A 176 13.46 -10.74 5.52
C ALA A 176 13.68 -11.31 4.11
N MET A 177 14.92 -11.35 3.63
CA MET A 177 15.25 -11.92 2.32
C MET A 177 15.01 -13.43 2.24
N ASN A 178 15.20 -14.19 3.33
CA ASN A 178 14.90 -15.63 3.36
C ASN A 178 13.40 -15.94 3.14
N THR A 179 12.52 -14.97 3.35
CA THR A 179 11.06 -15.11 3.16
C THR A 179 10.55 -14.40 1.91
N SER A 180 11.41 -13.69 1.18
CA SER A 180 11.03 -13.02 -0.05
C SER A 180 10.67 -14.02 -1.15
N ALA A 181 9.54 -13.81 -1.81
CA ALA A 181 9.08 -14.63 -2.92
C ALA A 181 9.85 -14.32 -4.22
N THR A 182 10.43 -13.13 -4.33
CA THR A 182 11.19 -12.69 -5.50
C THR A 182 12.67 -12.58 -5.13
N PRO A 183 13.57 -13.28 -5.83
CA PRO A 183 15.01 -13.19 -5.57
C PRO A 183 15.51 -11.75 -5.64
N ASP A 184 16.38 -11.39 -4.71
CA ASP A 184 17.04 -10.09 -4.61
C ASP A 184 16.09 -8.87 -4.50
N VAL A 185 14.84 -9.08 -4.11
CA VAL A 185 13.85 -8.02 -3.85
C VAL A 185 13.49 -8.00 -2.37
N LEU A 186 13.76 -6.90 -1.69
CA LEU A 186 13.22 -6.66 -0.36
C LEU A 186 11.77 -6.17 -0.49
N ALA A 187 10.83 -7.06 -0.30
CA ALA A 187 9.40 -6.77 -0.43
C ALA A 187 8.84 -6.11 0.84
N ALA A 188 9.29 -4.89 1.15
CA ALA A 188 8.78 -4.06 2.23
C ALA A 188 7.95 -2.91 1.66
N PRO A 189 6.61 -3.05 1.52
CA PRO A 189 5.77 -2.02 0.96
C PRO A 189 6.02 -0.65 1.60
N PHE A 190 6.23 0.37 0.76
CA PHE A 190 6.14 1.75 1.18
C PHE A 190 4.66 2.17 1.20
N LEU A 191 4.25 2.88 2.26
CA LEU A 191 2.86 3.22 2.51
C LEU A 191 2.58 4.72 2.45
N ASP A 192 3.58 5.55 2.76
CA ASP A 192 3.47 7.00 2.58
C ASP A 192 4.84 7.64 2.30
N VAL A 193 4.82 8.81 1.68
CA VAL A 193 5.99 9.62 1.37
C VAL A 193 5.64 11.09 1.51
N LEU A 194 6.52 11.88 2.12
CA LEU A 194 6.29 13.31 2.27
C LEU A 194 7.62 14.07 2.20
N PHE A 195 7.62 15.17 1.47
CA PHE A 195 8.73 16.12 1.39
C PHE A 195 8.27 17.51 1.82
N ASP A 196 9.14 18.23 2.51
CA ASP A 196 9.00 19.66 2.76
C ASP A 196 9.39 20.48 1.52
N ASP A 197 9.22 21.80 1.59
CA ASP A 197 9.54 22.75 0.52
C ASP A 197 11.05 22.90 0.23
N ARG A 198 11.91 22.32 1.09
CA ARG A 198 13.38 22.31 0.96
C ARG A 198 13.93 21.03 0.35
N GLY A 199 13.05 20.06 0.07
CA GLY A 199 13.43 18.76 -0.43
C GLY A 199 13.89 17.78 0.67
N HIS A 200 13.67 18.08 1.97
CA HIS A 200 13.80 17.11 3.02
C HIS A 200 12.54 16.27 3.08
N GLY A 201 12.68 14.97 3.20
CA GLY A 201 11.52 14.12 3.24
C GLY A 201 11.79 12.74 3.76
N PHE A 202 10.70 12.04 4.02
CA PHE A 202 10.70 10.67 4.50
C PHE A 202 9.79 9.81 3.63
N VAL A 203 10.18 8.56 3.46
CA VAL A 203 9.30 7.48 3.03
C VAL A 203 9.15 6.50 4.18
N VAL A 204 7.92 6.06 4.44
CA VAL A 204 7.60 5.12 5.52
C VAL A 204 6.82 3.93 4.98
N GLY A 205 6.85 2.81 5.71
CA GLY A 205 6.18 1.60 5.24
C GLY A 205 6.09 0.47 6.25
N SER A 206 5.94 -0.71 5.71
CA SER A 206 5.79 -1.95 6.47
C SER A 206 7.07 -2.30 7.23
N PHE A 207 6.89 -3.03 8.33
CA PHE A 207 8.00 -3.52 9.17
C PHE A 207 8.90 -2.41 9.74
N GLY A 208 8.30 -1.24 10.03
CA GLY A 208 9.03 -0.08 10.57
C GLY A 208 9.99 0.56 9.58
N MET A 209 9.84 0.25 8.28
CA MET A 209 10.69 0.85 7.25
C MET A 209 10.52 2.36 7.25
N ILE A 210 11.64 3.06 7.32
CA ILE A 210 11.72 4.50 7.21
C ILE A 210 13.06 4.89 6.58
N LEU A 211 13.02 5.70 5.54
CA LEU A 211 14.18 6.29 4.89
C LEU A 211 14.06 7.81 4.89
N HIS A 212 15.16 8.49 4.95
CA HIS A 212 15.27 9.95 4.91
C HIS A 212 16.00 10.40 3.65
N SER A 213 15.56 11.47 3.06
CA SER A 213 16.23 12.18 1.97
C SER A 213 16.34 13.67 2.29
N ARG A 214 17.42 14.31 1.79
CA ARG A 214 17.66 15.74 1.91
C ARG A 214 17.71 16.46 0.56
N ASP A 215 17.44 15.74 -0.51
CA ASP A 215 17.62 16.15 -1.89
C ASP A 215 16.47 15.70 -2.80
N ALA A 216 15.26 15.79 -2.29
CA ALA A 216 14.01 15.42 -2.97
C ALA A 216 14.02 13.96 -3.50
N GLY A 217 14.65 13.05 -2.72
CA GLY A 217 14.70 11.63 -3.03
C GLY A 217 15.79 11.22 -4.02
N ALA A 218 16.71 12.12 -4.40
CA ALA A 218 17.86 11.73 -5.24
C ALA A 218 18.78 10.75 -4.52
N THR A 219 18.95 10.94 -3.19
CA THR A 219 19.64 9.99 -2.30
C THR A 219 18.82 9.69 -1.05
N TRP A 220 19.04 8.52 -0.45
CA TRP A 220 18.32 8.04 0.70
C TRP A 220 19.25 7.50 1.79
N GLU A 221 18.92 7.82 3.05
CA GLU A 221 19.56 7.27 4.26
C GLU A 221 18.56 6.39 5.01
N PRO A 222 18.92 5.16 5.43
CA PRO A 222 18.12 4.39 6.37
C PRO A 222 18.03 5.08 7.74
N TRP A 223 16.79 5.13 8.28
CA TRP A 223 16.51 5.73 9.59
C TRP A 223 15.78 4.77 10.54
N ILE A 224 15.78 3.49 10.22
CA ILE A 224 15.01 2.46 10.94
C ILE A 224 15.36 2.42 12.42
N GLU A 225 16.65 2.50 12.75
CA GLU A 225 17.16 2.52 14.12
C GLU A 225 17.06 3.90 14.81
N ARG A 226 16.68 4.94 14.07
CA ARG A 226 16.50 6.30 14.59
C ARG A 226 15.03 6.59 14.94
N THR A 227 14.31 5.56 15.39
CA THR A 227 12.90 5.67 15.75
C THR A 227 12.61 4.96 17.06
N ASP A 228 11.62 5.42 17.81
CA ASP A 228 11.06 4.71 18.96
C ASP A 228 10.03 3.66 18.48
N ASN A 229 10.46 2.82 17.52
CA ASN A 229 9.67 1.73 16.93
C ASN A 229 10.44 0.41 16.95
N ASP A 230 10.95 0.01 18.10
CA ASP A 230 11.73 -1.22 18.27
C ASP A 230 10.96 -2.49 17.87
N ARG A 231 9.63 -2.42 17.91
CA ARG A 231 8.74 -3.53 17.52
C ARG A 231 8.52 -3.64 16.02
N ARG A 232 9.12 -2.78 15.20
CA ARG A 232 8.98 -2.75 13.74
C ARG A 232 7.51 -2.68 13.29
N MET A 233 6.67 -1.94 14.03
CA MET A 233 5.28 -1.72 13.66
C MET A 233 5.20 -0.99 12.32
N HIS A 234 4.17 -1.31 11.53
CA HIS A 234 3.95 -0.66 10.24
C HIS A 234 3.67 0.83 10.44
N LEU A 235 4.22 1.66 9.56
CA LEU A 235 4.03 3.11 9.53
C LEU A 235 3.14 3.47 8.33
N TYR A 236 2.01 4.15 8.59
CA TYR A 236 0.95 4.34 7.60
C TYR A 236 0.85 5.76 7.06
N GLY A 237 1.19 6.77 7.84
CA GLY A 237 0.97 8.15 7.46
C GLY A 237 2.04 9.09 7.97
N LEU A 238 2.32 10.10 7.14
CA LEU A 238 3.24 11.20 7.43
C LEU A 238 2.50 12.52 7.35
N ASP A 239 2.89 13.47 8.18
CA ASP A 239 2.62 14.90 7.97
C ASP A 239 3.79 15.73 8.48
N GLU A 240 3.85 16.98 8.06
CA GLU A 240 4.94 17.89 8.38
C GLU A 240 4.40 19.27 8.72
N ARG A 241 5.03 19.91 9.70
CA ARG A 241 4.76 21.30 10.03
C ARG A 241 6.04 22.01 10.47
N HIS A 242 6.43 23.06 9.75
CA HIS A 242 7.60 23.91 10.05
C HIS A 242 8.92 23.12 10.21
N GLY A 243 9.13 22.09 9.40
CA GLY A 243 10.31 21.21 9.42
C GLY A 243 10.24 20.11 10.49
N VAL A 244 9.11 19.98 11.21
CA VAL A 244 8.86 18.87 12.14
C VAL A 244 7.96 17.84 11.48
N PHE A 245 8.49 16.65 11.25
CA PHE A 245 7.75 15.52 10.69
C PHE A 245 7.11 14.69 11.81
N TYR A 246 5.97 14.11 11.46
CA TYR A 246 5.22 13.17 12.30
C TYR A 246 4.98 11.90 11.49
N ALA A 247 5.03 10.74 12.16
CA ALA A 247 4.73 9.44 11.57
C ALA A 247 3.76 8.67 12.44
N THR A 248 2.75 8.05 11.83
CA THR A 248 1.74 7.24 12.53
C THR A 248 1.81 5.77 12.11
N GLY A 249 1.38 4.89 13.03
CA GLY A 249 1.44 3.46 12.80
C GLY A 249 0.46 2.64 13.63
N GLU A 250 0.79 1.36 13.78
CA GLU A 250 0.01 0.38 14.53
C GLU A 250 0.04 0.65 16.04
N GLN A 251 -0.96 0.11 16.73
CA GLN A 251 -1.02 0.05 18.19
C GLN A 251 -0.87 1.40 18.90
N GLY A 252 -1.40 2.46 18.29
CA GLY A 252 -1.37 3.82 18.85
C GLY A 252 -0.06 4.54 18.60
N LEU A 253 0.84 3.99 17.78
CA LEU A 253 2.12 4.62 17.48
C LEU A 253 1.90 5.96 16.77
N LEU A 254 2.39 7.01 17.40
CA LEU A 254 2.63 8.33 16.83
C LEU A 254 4.04 8.74 17.21
N MET A 255 4.83 9.15 16.25
CA MET A 255 6.19 9.63 16.48
C MET A 255 6.35 11.04 15.93
N ARG A 256 7.17 11.84 16.59
CA ARG A 256 7.59 13.17 16.16
C ARG A 256 9.09 13.20 15.92
N LEU A 257 9.50 13.82 14.82
CA LEU A 257 10.91 14.08 14.55
C LEU A 257 11.44 15.11 15.57
N GLU A 258 12.50 14.74 16.28
CA GLU A 258 13.31 15.66 17.09
C GLU A 258 14.55 16.07 16.28
N PRO A 259 14.53 17.24 15.60
CA PRO A 259 15.59 17.59 14.65
C PRO A 259 16.98 17.65 15.28
N GLN A 260 17.07 18.09 16.54
CA GLN A 260 18.35 18.20 17.27
C GLN A 260 18.90 16.83 17.69
N ALA A 261 18.02 15.87 17.98
CA ALA A 261 18.40 14.50 18.30
C ALA A 261 18.60 13.64 17.05
N GLY A 262 18.13 14.08 15.89
CA GLY A 262 18.21 13.35 14.63
C GLY A 262 17.45 12.02 14.66
N ARG A 263 16.29 11.96 15.34
CA ARG A 263 15.49 10.75 15.49
C ARG A 263 13.99 11.05 15.66
N PHE A 264 13.17 10.07 15.41
CA PHE A 264 11.75 10.10 15.76
C PHE A 264 11.53 9.56 17.17
N VAL A 265 10.79 10.32 17.97
CA VAL A 265 10.45 10.01 19.37
C VAL A 265 8.95 9.77 19.47
N ALA A 266 8.56 8.71 20.17
CA ALA A 266 7.16 8.37 20.37
C ALA A 266 6.45 9.41 21.26
N LEU A 267 5.23 9.77 20.87
CA LEU A 267 4.28 10.56 21.65
C LEU A 267 3.20 9.63 22.22
N GLU A 268 2.88 9.78 23.49
CA GLU A 268 1.84 8.97 24.12
C GLU A 268 0.45 9.49 23.76
N VAL A 269 -0.32 8.70 23.01
CA VAL A 269 -1.74 8.95 22.71
C VAL A 269 -2.57 7.94 23.50
N PRO A 270 -3.69 8.34 24.16
CA PRO A 270 -4.49 7.42 24.99
C PRO A 270 -5.37 6.48 24.14
N TYR A 271 -4.76 5.77 23.20
CA TYR A 271 -5.41 4.85 22.26
C TYR A 271 -4.45 3.78 21.75
N GLY A 272 -4.84 2.51 21.85
CA GLY A 272 -4.02 1.37 21.44
C GLY A 272 -4.37 0.77 20.06
N GLY A 273 -5.19 1.45 19.26
CA GLY A 273 -5.51 1.00 17.89
C GLY A 273 -4.63 1.68 16.85
N THR A 274 -4.73 1.22 15.59
CA THR A 274 -3.94 1.77 14.48
C THR A 274 -4.39 3.19 14.11
N PHE A 275 -3.43 4.08 13.96
CA PHE A 275 -3.59 5.36 13.29
C PHE A 275 -3.18 5.24 11.82
N PHE A 276 -4.05 5.72 10.92
CA PHE A 276 -3.79 5.76 9.49
C PHE A 276 -3.21 7.08 9.01
N GLY A 277 -3.34 8.13 9.80
CA GLY A 277 -2.77 9.40 9.45
C GLY A 277 -2.72 10.40 10.60
N VAL A 278 -1.91 11.41 10.39
CA VAL A 278 -1.73 12.56 11.25
C VAL A 278 -2.02 13.83 10.45
N ARG A 279 -2.45 14.90 11.11
CA ARG A 279 -2.56 16.23 10.53
C ARG A 279 -1.95 17.25 11.49
N ALA A 280 -0.87 17.86 11.07
CA ALA A 280 -0.14 18.87 11.84
C ALA A 280 -0.50 20.27 11.32
N LEU A 281 -1.18 21.07 12.17
CA LEU A 281 -1.57 22.44 11.90
C LEU A 281 -0.94 23.37 12.95
N ASP A 282 -0.99 24.68 12.74
CA ASP A 282 -0.53 25.64 13.73
C ASP A 282 -1.32 25.51 15.03
N GLY A 283 -0.62 25.05 16.10
CA GLY A 283 -1.21 24.86 17.43
C GLY A 283 -2.27 23.76 17.52
N LEU A 284 -2.30 22.82 16.55
CA LEU A 284 -3.22 21.69 16.57
C LEU A 284 -2.61 20.48 15.86
N LEU A 285 -2.44 19.40 16.61
CA LEU A 285 -2.05 18.09 16.09
C LEU A 285 -3.25 17.15 16.18
N LEU A 286 -3.59 16.47 15.06
CA LEU A 286 -4.67 15.50 15.03
C LEU A 286 -4.15 14.17 14.53
N VAL A 287 -4.65 13.07 15.10
CA VAL A 287 -4.40 11.71 14.62
C VAL A 287 -5.70 10.97 14.43
N HIS A 288 -5.82 10.22 13.33
CA HIS A 288 -7.03 9.51 12.97
C HIS A 288 -6.74 8.06 12.56
N GLY A 289 -7.73 7.19 12.77
CA GLY A 289 -7.52 5.79 12.45
C GLY A 289 -8.75 4.91 12.56
N LEU A 290 -8.55 3.71 13.08
CA LEU A 290 -9.57 2.66 13.18
C LEU A 290 -10.81 3.12 13.95
N ARG A 291 -12.00 2.63 13.49
CA ARG A 291 -13.30 2.77 14.19
C ARG A 291 -13.68 4.22 14.46
N GLY A 292 -13.44 5.13 13.52
CA GLY A 292 -13.84 6.53 13.65
C GLY A 292 -13.06 7.34 14.69
N ASN A 293 -11.98 6.78 15.25
CA ASN A 293 -11.22 7.47 16.27
C ASN A 293 -10.43 8.64 15.69
N LEU A 294 -10.60 9.80 16.35
CA LEU A 294 -9.91 11.04 16.08
C LEU A 294 -9.49 11.64 17.41
N PHE A 295 -8.21 11.95 17.56
CA PHE A 295 -7.66 12.62 18.74
C PHE A 295 -7.00 13.92 18.33
N ALA A 296 -7.10 14.94 19.19
CA ALA A 296 -6.54 16.26 18.99
C ALA A 296 -5.66 16.65 20.17
N SER A 297 -4.53 17.27 19.91
CA SER A 297 -3.65 17.90 20.89
C SER A 297 -3.37 19.35 20.50
N ARG A 298 -3.32 20.27 21.50
CA ARG A 298 -3.00 21.68 21.30
C ARG A 298 -1.68 22.08 21.94
N ASP A 299 -0.96 21.13 22.48
CA ASP A 299 0.30 21.31 23.22
C ASP A 299 1.40 20.36 22.71
N ASP A 300 1.44 20.20 21.37
CA ASP A 300 2.44 19.38 20.66
C ASP A 300 2.50 17.91 21.12
N GLY A 301 1.32 17.35 21.46
CA GLY A 301 1.19 15.93 21.81
C GLY A 301 1.38 15.61 23.30
N GLN A 302 1.42 16.61 24.19
CA GLN A 302 1.53 16.36 25.64
C GLN A 302 0.19 15.93 26.25
N GLN A 303 -0.92 16.51 25.80
CA GLN A 303 -2.27 16.13 26.21
C GLN A 303 -3.17 15.94 25.01
N TRP A 304 -4.07 14.96 25.09
CA TRP A 304 -4.95 14.57 24.01
C TRP A 304 -6.42 14.65 24.42
N GLN A 305 -7.22 15.19 23.52
CA GLN A 305 -8.67 15.17 23.60
C GLN A 305 -9.22 14.27 22.49
N LYS A 306 -10.09 13.32 22.86
CA LYS A 306 -10.86 12.59 21.86
C LYS A 306 -11.90 13.50 21.22
N VAL A 307 -11.98 13.52 19.92
CA VAL A 307 -13.01 14.21 19.14
C VAL A 307 -14.10 13.20 18.81
N GLU A 308 -15.29 13.40 19.35
CA GLU A 308 -16.42 12.48 19.11
C GLU A 308 -17.01 12.73 17.72
N THR A 309 -16.54 11.97 16.75
CA THR A 309 -16.95 12.08 15.34
C THR A 309 -18.36 11.53 15.08
N GLY A 310 -18.83 10.62 15.94
CA GLY A 310 -20.05 9.84 15.70
C GLY A 310 -19.93 8.79 14.58
N LEU A 311 -18.70 8.56 14.08
CA LEU A 311 -18.39 7.58 13.04
C LEU A 311 -17.84 6.30 13.68
N ASP A 312 -18.21 5.15 13.15
CA ASP A 312 -17.78 3.82 13.60
C ASP A 312 -16.88 3.10 12.60
N SER A 313 -16.82 3.59 11.36
CA SER A 313 -15.92 3.11 10.33
C SER A 313 -14.58 3.84 10.38
N SER A 314 -13.51 3.20 9.92
CA SER A 314 -12.14 3.75 9.91
C SER A 314 -12.07 5.09 9.19
N LEU A 315 -11.37 6.06 9.79
CA LEU A 315 -11.08 7.34 9.13
C LEU A 315 -9.86 7.16 8.23
N VAL A 316 -10.06 7.33 6.93
CA VAL A 316 -9.04 7.11 5.90
C VAL A 316 -8.36 8.40 5.44
N SER A 317 -8.99 9.55 5.65
CA SER A 317 -8.42 10.85 5.30
C SER A 317 -8.95 11.95 6.20
N LEU A 318 -8.13 12.97 6.42
CA LEU A 318 -8.46 14.22 7.07
C LEU A 318 -8.02 15.36 6.15
N VAL A 319 -8.98 15.97 5.45
CA VAL A 319 -8.73 16.95 4.38
C VAL A 319 -9.09 18.34 4.87
N GLU A 320 -8.16 19.29 4.80
CA GLU A 320 -8.43 20.70 5.13
C GLU A 320 -9.16 21.38 3.96
N ARG A 321 -10.31 21.97 4.24
CA ARG A 321 -11.11 22.66 3.24
C ARG A 321 -11.98 23.76 3.81
N GLY A 322 -11.91 24.98 3.24
CA GLY A 322 -12.73 26.10 3.66
C GLY A 322 -12.58 26.46 5.16
N GLY A 323 -11.39 26.30 5.71
CA GLY A 323 -11.12 26.53 7.14
C GLY A 323 -11.73 25.48 8.08
N GLN A 324 -12.18 24.34 7.54
CA GLN A 324 -12.66 23.17 8.26
C GLN A 324 -11.77 21.96 7.92
N LEU A 325 -11.79 20.95 8.77
CA LEU A 325 -11.22 19.64 8.48
C LEU A 325 -12.35 18.67 8.15
N VAL A 326 -12.30 18.04 7.01
CA VAL A 326 -13.25 17.00 6.62
C VAL A 326 -12.65 15.65 6.93
N ALA A 327 -13.20 14.98 7.94
CA ALA A 327 -12.85 13.59 8.24
C ALA A 327 -13.70 12.67 7.37
N VAL A 328 -13.03 11.82 6.60
CA VAL A 328 -13.64 10.89 5.64
C VAL A 328 -13.49 9.48 6.17
N SER A 329 -14.62 8.77 6.32
CA SER A 329 -14.60 7.36 6.72
C SER A 329 -14.60 6.43 5.52
N GLN A 330 -14.04 5.23 5.71
CA GLN A 330 -14.08 4.16 4.73
C GLN A 330 -15.51 3.82 4.29
N GLY A 331 -16.49 3.91 5.19
CA GLY A 331 -17.90 3.67 4.90
C GLY A 331 -18.61 4.78 4.09
N GLY A 332 -17.91 5.83 3.68
CA GLY A 332 -18.48 6.95 2.92
C GLY A 332 -19.15 8.03 3.76
N GLN A 333 -19.14 7.90 5.07
CA GLN A 333 -19.61 8.95 5.98
C GLN A 333 -18.54 10.02 6.14
N MET A 334 -18.96 11.27 6.27
CA MET A 334 -18.06 12.40 6.44
C MET A 334 -18.56 13.33 7.53
N VAL A 335 -17.63 13.95 8.23
CA VAL A 335 -17.93 15.01 9.20
C VAL A 335 -16.97 16.17 9.00
N ALA A 336 -17.48 17.38 9.17
CA ALA A 336 -16.63 18.58 9.27
C ALA A 336 -16.25 18.79 10.74
N VAL A 337 -14.98 19.03 10.98
CA VAL A 337 -14.42 19.35 12.30
C VAL A 337 -13.87 20.77 12.26
N ASN A 338 -14.36 21.62 13.14
CA ASN A 338 -13.83 22.97 13.26
C ASN A 338 -12.47 22.94 13.98
N PRO A 339 -11.35 23.37 13.36
CA PRO A 339 -10.03 23.25 13.96
C PRO A 339 -9.86 24.08 15.23
N ASN A 340 -10.64 25.18 15.41
CA ASN A 340 -10.53 26.05 16.56
C ASN A 340 -11.29 25.52 17.78
N THR A 341 -12.48 24.94 17.56
CA THR A 341 -13.39 24.52 18.64
C THR A 341 -13.49 23.02 18.81
N LEU A 342 -13.03 22.23 17.82
CA LEU A 342 -13.22 20.78 17.66
C LEU A 342 -14.70 20.36 17.58
N ALA A 343 -15.60 21.33 17.33
CA ALA A 343 -17.00 21.05 17.08
C ALA A 343 -17.16 20.24 15.78
N VAL A 344 -17.97 19.19 15.85
CA VAL A 344 -18.23 18.27 14.75
C VAL A 344 -19.60 18.57 14.14
N THR A 345 -19.65 18.64 12.81
CA THR A 345 -20.90 18.80 12.05
C THR A 345 -20.99 17.64 11.05
N SER A 346 -22.09 16.93 11.06
CA SER A 346 -22.35 15.87 10.08
C SER A 346 -22.49 16.44 8.68
N LEU A 347 -21.90 15.73 7.71
CA LEU A 347 -22.07 15.99 6.28
C LEU A 347 -22.95 14.90 5.68
N GLN A 348 -23.53 15.18 4.52
CA GLN A 348 -24.33 14.16 3.82
C GLN A 348 -23.42 12.99 3.44
N PRO A 349 -23.84 11.72 3.73
CA PRO A 349 -23.03 10.56 3.40
C PRO A 349 -22.94 10.39 1.88
N VAL A 350 -21.74 10.05 1.41
CA VAL A 350 -21.49 9.79 0.00
C VAL A 350 -21.80 8.32 -0.31
N ARG A 351 -22.74 8.10 -1.24
CA ARG A 351 -23.16 6.74 -1.63
C ARG A 351 -22.37 6.24 -2.84
N VAL A 352 -21.09 5.95 -2.64
CA VAL A 352 -20.17 5.56 -3.73
C VAL A 352 -19.48 4.21 -3.49
N GLY A 353 -19.74 3.54 -2.37
CA GLY A 353 -19.01 2.36 -1.90
C GLY A 353 -17.92 2.73 -0.91
N GLU A 354 -17.00 1.79 -0.66
CA GLU A 354 -15.88 2.01 0.25
C GLU A 354 -14.90 3.04 -0.32
N ILE A 355 -14.51 3.99 0.52
CA ILE A 355 -13.51 5.02 0.20
C ILE A 355 -12.16 4.58 0.79
N TYR A 356 -11.12 4.57 -0.03
CA TYR A 356 -9.75 4.24 0.39
C TYR A 356 -8.91 5.47 0.70
N ALA A 357 -9.14 6.57 -0.04
CA ALA A 357 -8.48 7.86 0.19
C ALA A 357 -9.37 9.01 -0.29
N ALA A 358 -9.10 10.20 0.20
CA ALA A 358 -9.73 11.43 -0.29
C ALA A 358 -8.70 12.56 -0.34
N SER A 359 -8.88 13.47 -1.31
CA SER A 359 -8.06 14.66 -1.48
C SER A 359 -8.94 15.83 -1.93
N LEU A 360 -8.37 17.02 -1.97
CA LEU A 360 -9.02 18.20 -2.54
C LEU A 360 -9.40 17.96 -4.01
N SER A 361 -10.49 18.57 -4.43
CA SER A 361 -10.86 18.64 -5.84
C SER A 361 -10.63 20.06 -6.35
N SER A 362 -10.09 20.18 -7.55
CA SER A 362 -9.90 21.47 -8.23
C SER A 362 -11.19 22.08 -8.79
N VAL A 363 -12.32 21.34 -8.73
CA VAL A 363 -13.59 21.76 -9.38
C VAL A 363 -14.29 22.86 -8.60
N ALA A 364 -14.48 22.67 -7.30
CA ALA A 364 -15.16 23.63 -6.42
C ALA A 364 -14.80 23.42 -4.95
N GLU A 365 -15.03 24.45 -4.13
CA GLU A 365 -14.71 24.40 -2.69
C GLU A 365 -15.54 23.39 -1.89
N ASP A 366 -16.67 22.93 -2.39
CA ASP A 366 -17.53 21.94 -1.76
C ASP A 366 -17.37 20.52 -2.34
N MET A 367 -16.28 20.26 -3.05
CA MET A 367 -16.02 18.99 -3.71
C MET A 367 -14.72 18.34 -3.21
N LEU A 368 -14.74 17.03 -3.05
CA LEU A 368 -13.55 16.19 -2.84
C LEU A 368 -13.42 15.19 -3.99
N VAL A 369 -12.20 14.77 -4.29
CA VAL A 369 -11.96 13.55 -5.06
C VAL A 369 -11.73 12.40 -4.11
N VAL A 370 -12.39 11.27 -4.37
CA VAL A 370 -12.29 10.06 -3.54
C VAL A 370 -11.82 8.87 -4.37
N ALA A 371 -10.98 8.05 -3.78
CA ALA A 371 -10.49 6.81 -4.35
C ALA A 371 -11.41 5.65 -3.97
N LEU A 372 -11.87 4.87 -4.96
CA LEU A 372 -12.85 3.80 -4.81
C LEU A 372 -12.42 2.56 -5.58
N PHE A 373 -13.02 1.41 -5.24
CA PHE A 373 -12.87 0.19 -6.04
C PHE A 373 -13.37 0.37 -7.48
N SER A 374 -14.31 1.27 -7.71
CA SER A 374 -14.86 1.58 -9.05
C SER A 374 -14.16 2.72 -9.79
N GLY A 375 -13.05 3.24 -9.28
CA GLY A 375 -12.31 4.36 -9.85
C GLY A 375 -12.33 5.62 -8.97
N ALA A 376 -11.59 6.65 -9.38
CA ALA A 376 -11.65 7.95 -8.72
C ALA A 376 -12.91 8.72 -9.10
N ARG A 377 -13.54 9.38 -8.12
CA ARG A 377 -14.76 10.19 -8.32
C ARG A 377 -14.70 11.49 -7.55
N VAL A 378 -15.30 12.53 -8.14
CA VAL A 378 -15.55 13.80 -7.46
C VAL A 378 -16.91 13.75 -6.78
N VAL A 379 -16.96 14.13 -5.52
CA VAL A 379 -18.15 14.05 -4.66
C VAL A 379 -18.38 15.37 -3.93
N ALA A 380 -19.63 15.75 -3.78
CA ALA A 380 -20.00 16.95 -3.01
C ALA A 380 -19.95 16.66 -1.50
N ILE A 381 -19.54 17.65 -0.72
CA ILE A 381 -19.51 17.65 0.76
C ILE A 381 -20.54 18.62 1.32
N ALA A 382 -21.83 18.34 1.11
CA ALA A 382 -22.91 19.17 1.63
C ALA A 382 -23.17 18.91 3.12
N LYS A 383 -23.64 19.93 3.86
CA LYS A 383 -24.11 19.73 5.24
C LYS A 383 -25.33 18.80 5.23
N ALA A 384 -25.44 17.95 6.26
CA ALA A 384 -26.67 17.23 6.52
C ALA A 384 -27.76 18.21 6.99
N ASP A 385 -28.99 18.08 6.45
CA ASP A 385 -30.15 18.88 6.83
C ASP A 385 -30.58 18.58 8.27
#